data_0c6f91d650cb928c354c086e398ee3d2
#
_entry.id   0c6f91d650cb928c354c086e398ee3d2
#
_cell.length_a   1.000
_cell.length_b   1.000
_cell.length_c   1.000
_cell.angle_alpha   90.00
_cell.angle_beta   90.00
_cell.angle_gamma   90.00
#
_symmetry.space_group_name_H-M   'P 1'
#
loop_
_entity.id
_entity.type
_entity.pdbx_description
1 polymer ?
#
loop_
_entity_poly.entity_id
_entity_poly.type
_entity_poly.pdbx_seq_one_letter_code
_entity_poly.pdbx_strand_id
1 'polypeptide(L)'
;MPDFWNSAKVLDTLVDTLSFLSEDEYIFEFHPMKDRPPVQHYFNFSLDDSPIGQRDEVVLFSGGLDSLGGAVEEAVVNRRPIALVTHMPTNKLVGRHRRLRELLASRAAVPPVHFPVGINKDKGLSREYTQRSRSFLYACLGATVAQMLGLSRIRFYENGITSLNFHLSDQVVGAKATRTTHPRVLNGFKRILSAVAGRPFDVQNPFLLKTKTEVVELIARASCAELIQHSTSCTHPWEMTTEKPHCGACSQCIDRRFAVLAAGQAASDPGDAYKVDLLVDGRNEGEPRTMLASYVETASQISKMSALDFYGYYGEVGRVVTQLPGDNKDRIALDIFDLYQRHSRRVAKVVDDAVAQHSSKIRERSLPDSCLLRLVCETGVWTPPTEQEAEPTDPYVFRKKGQAWWVRFAGGEEQILLPSRGAAYLHVLLSNPGKRFSVVELVCEVINVPKEYILGDSGEASGKEAMTAYRARCEELGQEIDEARRDNNPAALQKAQEELGQLLEHIKKDKGYRGQARTLTGDRDKVRKAFQSAMRRVRQDIQQFNPAFAEHLKTHLRCGWNPCYTPQDGVRWVT
;
A
#
# COMPACT_ATOMS: atom_id res chain seq x y z
N MET A 1 -6.21 32.64 9.45
CA MET A 1 -6.15 31.31 8.84
C MET A 1 -6.03 30.13 9.84
N PRO A 2 -5.34 30.25 11.02
CA PRO A 2 -5.35 29.15 12.00
C PRO A 2 -6.75 28.70 12.40
N ASP A 3 -7.68 29.64 12.61
CA ASP A 3 -9.05 29.34 13.01
C ASP A 3 -9.81 28.50 11.97
N PHE A 4 -9.54 28.71 10.68
CA PHE A 4 -10.11 27.88 9.61
C PHE A 4 -9.63 26.43 9.72
N TRP A 5 -8.31 26.24 9.87
CA TRP A 5 -7.71 24.90 9.96
C TRP A 5 -8.03 24.19 11.28
N ASN A 6 -8.17 24.94 12.38
CA ASN A 6 -8.55 24.41 13.70
C ASN A 6 -10.07 24.20 13.84
N SER A 7 -10.90 24.61 12.84
CA SER A 7 -12.33 24.31 12.89
C SER A 7 -12.54 22.79 12.86
N ALA A 8 -13.38 22.26 13.74
CA ALA A 8 -13.63 20.83 13.88
C ALA A 8 -13.90 20.15 12.51
N LYS A 9 -14.76 20.76 11.69
CA LYS A 9 -15.11 20.22 10.37
C LYS A 9 -13.90 20.01 9.44
N VAL A 10 -12.96 20.95 9.42
CA VAL A 10 -11.76 20.87 8.54
C VAL A 10 -10.73 19.95 9.15
N LEU A 11 -10.45 20.10 10.44
CA LEU A 11 -9.46 19.32 11.17
C LEU A 11 -9.82 17.83 11.18
N ASP A 12 -11.05 17.47 11.56
CA ASP A 12 -11.50 16.08 11.60
C ASP A 12 -11.47 15.44 10.19
N THR A 13 -11.85 16.20 9.15
CA THR A 13 -11.78 15.70 7.77
C THR A 13 -10.33 15.46 7.34
N LEU A 14 -9.41 16.34 7.70
CA LEU A 14 -7.99 16.23 7.38
C LEU A 14 -7.37 15.01 8.08
N VAL A 15 -7.60 14.87 9.39
CA VAL A 15 -7.13 13.74 10.20
C VAL A 15 -7.69 12.41 9.67
N ASP A 16 -9.01 12.32 9.50
CA ASP A 16 -9.67 11.09 9.00
C ASP A 16 -9.15 10.67 7.62
N THR A 17 -8.99 11.65 6.71
CA THR A 17 -8.54 11.37 5.35
C THR A 17 -7.09 10.91 5.32
N LEU A 18 -6.18 11.61 6.00
CA LEU A 18 -4.76 11.29 5.96
C LEU A 18 -4.42 10.05 6.79
N SER A 19 -5.09 9.84 7.92
CA SER A 19 -4.92 8.62 8.71
C SER A 19 -5.41 7.38 7.95
N PHE A 20 -6.52 7.49 7.21
CA PHE A 20 -6.97 6.39 6.35
C PHE A 20 -6.04 6.17 5.15
N LEU A 21 -5.51 7.25 4.55
CA LEU A 21 -4.61 7.18 3.41
C LEU A 21 -3.31 6.45 3.72
N SER A 22 -2.69 6.75 4.86
CA SER A 22 -1.33 6.29 5.20
C SER A 22 -1.27 5.24 6.31
N GLU A 23 -2.39 4.99 7.01
CA GLU A 23 -2.46 4.18 8.25
C GLU A 23 -1.64 4.76 9.42
N ASP A 24 -1.27 6.04 9.33
CA ASP A 24 -0.61 6.77 10.41
C ASP A 24 -1.63 7.53 11.26
N GLU A 25 -1.25 7.87 12.47
CA GLU A 25 -2.01 8.79 13.32
C GLU A 25 -1.49 10.22 13.12
N TYR A 26 -2.38 11.14 12.76
CA TYR A 26 -2.04 12.54 12.54
C TYR A 26 -2.58 13.42 13.67
N ILE A 27 -1.68 14.26 14.19
CA ILE A 27 -2.00 15.33 15.14
C ILE A 27 -1.54 16.63 14.49
N PHE A 28 -2.47 17.57 14.30
CA PHE A 28 -2.17 18.86 13.69
C PHE A 28 -2.31 19.98 14.72
N GLU A 29 -1.32 20.86 14.75
CA GLU A 29 -1.35 22.13 15.44
C GLU A 29 -1.09 23.26 14.45
N PHE A 30 -2.06 24.15 14.29
CA PHE A 30 -1.96 25.28 13.36
C PHE A 30 -1.69 26.57 14.11
N HIS A 31 -0.55 27.19 13.83
CA HIS A 31 -0.10 28.44 14.43
C HIS A 31 -0.09 29.58 13.42
N PRO A 32 -0.26 30.84 13.86
CA PRO A 32 -0.06 32.01 13.00
C PRO A 32 1.37 32.03 12.47
N MET A 33 1.53 32.25 11.17
CA MET A 33 2.85 32.44 10.57
C MET A 33 3.41 33.79 11.00
N LYS A 34 4.57 33.83 11.63
CA LYS A 34 5.23 35.05 12.14
C LYS A 34 5.67 35.95 10.98
N ASP A 35 6.35 35.36 10.01
CA ASP A 35 6.83 36.06 8.81
C ASP A 35 6.13 35.48 7.57
N ARG A 36 5.30 36.29 6.93
CA ARG A 36 4.67 35.87 5.68
C ARG A 36 5.71 35.97 4.56
N PRO A 37 5.94 34.88 3.79
CA PRO A 37 6.79 34.99 2.62
C PRO A 37 6.18 36.02 1.67
N PRO A 38 7.03 36.83 0.97
CA PRO A 38 6.52 37.76 0.00
C PRO A 38 5.69 37.03 -1.04
N VAL A 39 4.46 37.49 -1.26
CA VAL A 39 3.60 36.92 -2.30
C VAL A 39 4.19 37.34 -3.65
N GLN A 40 4.79 36.37 -4.32
CA GLN A 40 5.31 36.58 -5.66
C GLN A 40 4.19 36.28 -6.67
N HIS A 41 3.66 37.32 -7.30
CA HIS A 41 2.68 37.18 -8.38
C HIS A 41 3.41 36.76 -9.66
N TYR A 42 3.58 35.46 -9.88
CA TYR A 42 4.32 34.96 -11.03
C TYR A 42 3.50 34.77 -12.29
N PHE A 43 2.21 34.58 -12.17
CA PHE A 43 1.38 34.23 -13.31
C PHE A 43 0.04 34.94 -13.23
N ASN A 44 -0.13 35.95 -14.06
CA ASN A 44 -1.45 36.49 -14.34
C ASN A 44 -1.97 35.78 -15.60
N PHE A 45 -2.69 34.68 -15.40
CA PHE A 45 -3.40 34.00 -16.49
C PHE A 45 -4.70 34.74 -16.78
N SER A 46 -4.61 35.98 -17.27
CA SER A 46 -5.78 36.62 -17.86
C SER A 46 -6.22 35.77 -19.06
N LEU A 47 -7.47 35.34 -19.08
CA LEU A 47 -8.00 34.33 -19.99
C LEU A 47 -7.87 34.71 -21.48
N ASP A 48 -7.80 36.00 -21.80
CA ASP A 48 -7.86 36.47 -23.18
C ASP A 48 -6.49 36.54 -23.89
N ASP A 49 -5.36 36.64 -23.15
CA ASP A 49 -4.01 36.75 -23.71
C ASP A 49 -3.01 35.70 -23.16
N SER A 50 -3.51 34.70 -22.48
CA SER A 50 -2.63 33.69 -21.88
C SER A 50 -2.00 32.79 -22.95
N PRO A 51 -0.65 32.66 -23.00
CA PRO A 51 0.01 31.72 -23.90
C PRO A 51 -0.38 30.25 -23.63
N ILE A 52 -1.05 30.00 -22.50
CA ILE A 52 -1.53 28.67 -22.11
C ILE A 52 -2.86 28.33 -22.81
N GLY A 53 -3.69 29.34 -23.13
CA GLY A 53 -5.04 29.18 -23.67
C GLY A 53 -6.01 28.55 -22.65
N GLN A 54 -7.27 28.45 -23.02
CA GLN A 54 -8.29 27.80 -22.19
C GLN A 54 -7.99 26.31 -22.03
N ARG A 55 -8.17 25.79 -20.82
CA ARG A 55 -8.08 24.37 -20.49
C ARG A 55 -9.38 23.89 -19.88
N ASP A 56 -9.77 22.65 -20.22
CA ASP A 56 -11.04 22.07 -19.78
C ASP A 56 -10.85 21.12 -18.60
N GLU A 57 -9.62 20.59 -18.44
CA GLU A 57 -9.36 19.55 -17.45
C GLU A 57 -7.93 19.61 -16.90
N VAL A 58 -7.80 19.35 -15.61
CA VAL A 58 -6.50 19.12 -14.95
C VAL A 58 -6.32 17.63 -14.68
N VAL A 59 -5.30 17.05 -15.30
CA VAL A 59 -4.94 15.64 -15.18
C VAL A 59 -3.67 15.52 -14.33
N LEU A 60 -3.73 14.75 -13.26
CA LEU A 60 -2.57 14.43 -12.44
C LEU A 60 -1.72 13.37 -13.15
N PHE A 61 -0.53 13.76 -13.56
CA PHE A 61 0.31 12.99 -14.47
C PHE A 61 1.62 12.56 -13.80
N SER A 62 1.67 11.29 -13.36
CA SER A 62 2.87 10.71 -12.74
C SER A 62 3.88 10.15 -13.74
N GLY A 63 3.53 10.06 -15.02
CA GLY A 63 4.32 9.37 -16.06
C GLY A 63 4.23 7.85 -16.00
N GLY A 64 3.40 7.30 -15.10
CA GLY A 64 3.04 5.87 -15.05
C GLY A 64 2.00 5.51 -16.11
N LEU A 65 1.78 4.22 -16.29
CA LEU A 65 0.92 3.68 -17.34
C LEU A 65 -0.54 4.16 -17.22
N ASP A 66 -1.09 4.18 -16.01
CA ASP A 66 -2.47 4.59 -15.77
C ASP A 66 -2.67 6.09 -16.05
N SER A 67 -1.78 6.94 -15.54
CA SER A 67 -1.84 8.38 -15.80
C SER A 67 -1.59 8.74 -17.27
N LEU A 68 -0.77 7.94 -17.99
CA LEU A 68 -0.62 8.03 -19.44
C LEU A 68 -1.94 7.70 -20.15
N GLY A 69 -2.60 6.61 -19.74
CA GLY A 69 -3.90 6.23 -20.28
C GLY A 69 -4.93 7.34 -20.11
N GLY A 70 -4.97 7.99 -18.94
CA GLY A 70 -5.84 9.13 -18.69
C GLY A 70 -5.52 10.35 -19.56
N ALA A 71 -4.24 10.66 -19.74
CA ALA A 71 -3.82 11.75 -20.62
C ALA A 71 -4.16 11.46 -22.09
N VAL A 72 -4.03 10.21 -22.56
CA VAL A 72 -4.44 9.77 -23.89
C VAL A 72 -5.97 9.84 -24.04
N GLU A 73 -6.73 9.36 -23.04
CA GLU A 73 -8.20 9.42 -23.08
C GLU A 73 -8.68 10.86 -23.22
N GLU A 74 -8.14 11.79 -22.44
CA GLU A 74 -8.62 13.18 -22.48
C GLU A 74 -8.10 13.96 -23.69
N ALA A 75 -6.78 13.92 -23.97
CA ALA A 75 -6.20 14.77 -25.02
C ALA A 75 -6.38 14.20 -26.44
N VAL A 76 -6.37 12.87 -26.62
CA VAL A 76 -6.41 12.23 -27.93
C VAL A 76 -7.82 11.75 -28.26
N VAL A 77 -8.42 10.94 -27.38
CA VAL A 77 -9.75 10.33 -27.63
C VAL A 77 -10.85 11.38 -27.48
N ASN A 78 -10.89 12.08 -26.35
CA ASN A 78 -11.91 13.11 -26.06
C ASN A 78 -11.56 14.47 -26.68
N ARG A 79 -10.34 14.65 -27.23
CA ARG A 79 -9.86 15.86 -27.90
C ARG A 79 -9.95 17.12 -27.04
N ARG A 80 -9.82 16.97 -25.71
CA ARG A 80 -9.91 18.10 -24.76
C ARG A 80 -8.57 18.82 -24.62
N PRO A 81 -8.55 20.13 -24.50
CA PRO A 81 -7.37 20.89 -24.06
C PRO A 81 -7.13 20.64 -22.57
N ILE A 82 -6.07 19.93 -22.23
CA ILE A 82 -5.76 19.53 -20.85
C ILE A 82 -4.51 20.21 -20.31
N ALA A 83 -4.47 20.30 -18.97
CA ALA A 83 -3.29 20.65 -18.20
C ALA A 83 -2.76 19.39 -17.46
N LEU A 84 -1.51 19.02 -17.66
CA LEU A 84 -0.84 17.93 -16.98
C LEU A 84 -0.09 18.47 -15.76
N VAL A 85 -0.35 17.95 -14.57
CA VAL A 85 0.36 18.34 -13.34
C VAL A 85 1.21 17.18 -12.86
N THR A 86 2.51 17.41 -12.70
CA THR A 86 3.49 16.39 -12.33
C THR A 86 4.31 16.84 -11.13
N HIS A 87 4.38 16.01 -10.10
CA HIS A 87 5.41 16.13 -9.08
C HIS A 87 6.70 15.44 -9.56
N MET A 88 7.81 16.14 -9.55
CA MET A 88 9.12 15.67 -10.01
C MET A 88 10.01 15.30 -8.82
N PRO A 89 9.97 14.03 -8.34
CA PRO A 89 10.73 13.62 -7.16
C PRO A 89 12.22 13.41 -7.44
N THR A 90 12.59 13.21 -8.71
CA THR A 90 13.98 12.93 -9.12
C THR A 90 14.25 13.37 -10.55
N ASN A 91 15.49 13.81 -10.80
CA ASN A 91 15.95 14.19 -12.13
C ASN A 91 15.99 13.01 -13.13
N LYS A 92 16.07 11.75 -12.65
CA LYS A 92 16.07 10.56 -13.52
C LYS A 92 14.81 10.44 -14.40
N LEU A 93 13.68 10.97 -13.92
CA LEU A 93 12.40 10.90 -14.65
C LEU A 93 12.19 12.04 -15.65
N VAL A 94 12.97 13.15 -15.57
CA VAL A 94 12.76 14.35 -16.39
C VAL A 94 12.78 14.04 -17.89
N GLY A 95 13.78 13.28 -18.34
CA GLY A 95 13.92 12.94 -19.75
C GLY A 95 12.74 12.09 -20.28
N ARG A 96 12.30 11.11 -19.48
CA ARG A 96 11.16 10.26 -19.84
C ARG A 96 9.85 11.04 -19.88
N HIS A 97 9.58 11.90 -18.88
CA HIS A 97 8.39 12.77 -18.88
C HIS A 97 8.39 13.75 -20.04
N ARG A 98 9.57 14.31 -20.39
CA ARG A 98 9.70 15.17 -21.58
C ARG A 98 9.31 14.42 -22.84
N ARG A 99 9.87 13.22 -23.04
CA ARG A 99 9.57 12.38 -24.20
C ARG A 99 8.10 11.99 -24.30
N LEU A 100 7.50 11.56 -23.19
CA LEU A 100 6.06 11.26 -23.14
C LEU A 100 5.21 12.47 -23.54
N ARG A 101 5.53 13.64 -23.00
CA ARG A 101 4.82 14.88 -23.32
C ARG A 101 4.93 15.24 -24.80
N GLU A 102 6.13 15.16 -25.38
CA GLU A 102 6.36 15.46 -26.80
C GLU A 102 5.55 14.52 -27.70
N LEU A 103 5.59 13.22 -27.43
CA LEU A 103 4.82 12.24 -28.17
C LEU A 103 3.31 12.43 -27.99
N LEU A 104 2.86 12.68 -26.76
CA LEU A 104 1.43 12.95 -26.52
C LEU A 104 0.98 14.24 -27.23
N ALA A 105 1.79 15.29 -27.21
CA ALA A 105 1.48 16.55 -27.89
C ALA A 105 1.37 16.37 -29.42
N SER A 106 2.15 15.48 -30.03
CA SER A 106 2.04 15.18 -31.47
C SER A 106 0.78 14.38 -31.84
N ARG A 107 0.09 13.76 -30.89
CA ARG A 107 -1.14 12.97 -31.08
C ARG A 107 -2.40 13.70 -30.65
N ALA A 108 -2.28 14.66 -29.75
CA ALA A 108 -3.40 15.42 -29.18
C ALA A 108 -3.95 16.45 -30.19
N ALA A 109 -5.25 16.66 -30.17
CA ALA A 109 -5.89 17.72 -30.97
C ALA A 109 -5.42 19.13 -30.55
N VAL A 110 -5.23 19.32 -29.24
CA VAL A 110 -4.61 20.51 -28.65
C VAL A 110 -3.45 20.04 -27.76
N PRO A 111 -2.22 20.54 -27.99
CA PRO A 111 -1.07 20.14 -27.17
C PRO A 111 -1.33 20.37 -25.68
N PRO A 112 -1.11 19.37 -24.81
CA PRO A 112 -1.24 19.52 -23.38
C PRO A 112 -0.24 20.53 -22.83
N VAL A 113 -0.68 21.37 -21.90
CA VAL A 113 0.24 22.19 -21.10
C VAL A 113 0.73 21.38 -19.90
N HIS A 114 2.01 21.46 -19.59
CA HIS A 114 2.61 20.67 -18.53
C HIS A 114 3.16 21.57 -17.41
N PHE A 115 2.71 21.29 -16.19
CA PHE A 115 3.15 21.94 -14.96
C PHE A 115 4.00 20.95 -14.14
N PRO A 116 5.32 20.91 -14.39
CA PRO A 116 6.24 20.11 -13.57
C PRO A 116 6.56 20.87 -12.28
N VAL A 117 6.27 20.29 -11.13
CA VAL A 117 6.52 20.89 -9.82
C VAL A 117 7.56 20.08 -9.06
N GLY A 118 8.69 20.69 -8.75
CA GLY A 118 9.73 20.13 -7.90
C GLY A 118 9.48 20.52 -6.45
N ILE A 119 9.26 19.56 -5.58
CA ILE A 119 9.18 19.77 -4.14
C ILE A 119 10.21 18.86 -3.48
N ASN A 120 11.15 19.47 -2.79
CA ASN A 120 12.18 18.79 -2.02
C ASN A 120 11.85 18.93 -0.53
N LYS A 121 11.99 17.85 0.21
CA LYS A 121 11.95 17.88 1.67
C LYS A 121 13.38 17.93 2.21
N ASP A 122 13.54 18.51 3.38
CA ASP A 122 14.81 18.43 4.11
C ASP A 122 15.11 16.93 4.40
N LYS A 123 16.33 16.50 4.09
CA LYS A 123 16.78 15.13 4.32
C LYS A 123 16.71 14.75 5.81
N GLY A 124 16.97 15.70 6.71
CA GLY A 124 16.85 15.51 8.16
C GLY A 124 15.44 15.20 8.67
N LEU A 125 14.41 15.56 7.89
CA LEU A 125 13.00 15.28 8.21
C LEU A 125 12.52 13.95 7.64
N SER A 126 13.33 13.27 6.83
CA SER A 126 12.96 12.00 6.21
C SER A 126 13.39 10.84 7.09
N ARG A 127 12.43 10.18 7.74
CA ARG A 127 12.68 8.99 8.57
C ARG A 127 12.43 7.66 7.86
N GLU A 128 11.70 7.70 6.75
CA GLU A 128 11.41 6.52 5.94
C GLU A 128 11.24 6.90 4.46
N TYR A 129 11.41 5.93 3.56
CA TYR A 129 11.31 6.12 2.10
C TYR A 129 9.87 6.02 1.57
N THR A 130 8.92 5.57 2.38
CA THR A 130 7.53 5.47 1.96
C THR A 130 6.93 6.86 1.75
N GLN A 131 6.24 7.03 0.63
CA GLN A 131 5.58 8.29 0.27
C GLN A 131 4.06 8.12 0.36
N ARG A 132 3.57 7.63 1.51
CA ARG A 132 2.17 7.26 1.70
C ARG A 132 1.20 8.41 1.52
N SER A 133 1.57 9.62 1.91
CA SER A 133 0.77 10.85 1.71
C SER A 133 0.95 11.53 0.35
N ARG A 134 1.69 10.91 -0.59
CA ARG A 134 2.03 11.53 -1.89
C ARG A 134 0.82 11.91 -2.72
N SER A 135 -0.25 11.12 -2.67
CA SER A 135 -1.48 11.45 -3.42
C SER A 135 -2.16 12.73 -2.92
N PHE A 136 -2.05 13.02 -1.60
CA PHE A 136 -2.53 14.30 -1.07
C PHE A 136 -1.72 15.48 -1.63
N LEU A 137 -0.39 15.35 -1.69
CA LEU A 137 0.45 16.36 -2.36
C LEU A 137 0.03 16.57 -3.81
N TYR A 138 -0.19 15.49 -4.57
CA TYR A 138 -0.69 15.59 -5.95
C TYR A 138 -2.04 16.28 -6.03
N ALA A 139 -2.97 15.96 -5.14
CA ALA A 139 -4.27 16.62 -5.08
C ALA A 139 -4.15 18.13 -4.82
N CYS A 140 -3.28 18.53 -3.89
CA CYS A 140 -3.04 19.94 -3.58
C CYS A 140 -2.40 20.69 -4.77
N LEU A 141 -1.38 20.10 -5.43
CA LEU A 141 -0.76 20.68 -6.61
C LEU A 141 -1.75 20.84 -7.76
N GLY A 142 -2.52 19.78 -8.03
CA GLY A 142 -3.56 19.80 -9.06
C GLY A 142 -4.65 20.83 -8.77
N ALA A 143 -5.09 20.92 -7.53
CA ALA A 143 -6.10 21.91 -7.13
C ALA A 143 -5.59 23.34 -7.26
N THR A 144 -4.31 23.59 -6.93
CA THR A 144 -3.70 24.90 -7.13
C THR A 144 -3.69 25.28 -8.60
N VAL A 145 -3.26 24.38 -9.50
CA VAL A 145 -3.26 24.62 -10.95
C VAL A 145 -4.69 24.80 -11.47
N ALA A 146 -5.64 23.95 -11.01
CA ALA A 146 -7.04 24.07 -11.40
C ALA A 146 -7.61 25.44 -11.01
N GLN A 147 -7.34 25.90 -9.78
CA GLN A 147 -7.78 27.21 -9.32
C GLN A 147 -7.18 28.36 -10.16
N MET A 148 -5.91 28.27 -10.54
CA MET A 148 -5.23 29.23 -11.42
C MET A 148 -5.85 29.28 -12.83
N LEU A 149 -6.36 28.13 -13.31
CA LEU A 149 -7.03 28.01 -14.61
C LEU A 149 -8.55 28.25 -14.53
N GLY A 150 -9.07 28.67 -13.39
CA GLY A 150 -10.51 28.92 -13.19
C GLY A 150 -11.37 27.64 -13.08
N LEU A 151 -10.73 26.46 -12.95
CA LEU A 151 -11.39 25.18 -12.87
C LEU A 151 -11.71 24.80 -11.41
N SER A 152 -12.71 23.92 -11.23
CA SER A 152 -13.13 23.40 -9.91
C SER A 152 -13.06 21.87 -9.86
N ARG A 153 -12.21 21.28 -10.65
CA ARG A 153 -12.05 19.82 -10.74
C ARG A 153 -10.62 19.42 -11.07
N ILE A 154 -10.22 18.27 -10.51
CA ILE A 154 -8.99 17.55 -10.89
C ILE A 154 -9.31 16.08 -11.13
N ARG A 155 -8.52 15.41 -11.96
CA ARG A 155 -8.66 13.98 -12.23
C ARG A 155 -7.37 13.23 -11.93
N PHE A 156 -7.51 12.24 -11.06
CA PHE A 156 -6.61 11.10 -11.00
C PHE A 156 -6.99 10.10 -12.08
N TYR A 157 -6.01 9.34 -12.54
CA TYR A 157 -6.23 8.19 -13.37
C TYR A 157 -5.45 7.03 -12.79
N GLU A 158 -6.14 6.10 -12.17
CA GLU A 158 -5.58 4.89 -11.62
C GLU A 158 -6.60 3.77 -11.76
N ASN A 159 -6.16 2.61 -12.27
CA ASN A 159 -7.05 1.47 -12.46
C ASN A 159 -7.71 1.03 -11.17
N GLY A 160 -8.87 0.34 -11.28
CA GLY A 160 -9.69 0.01 -10.12
C GLY A 160 -9.05 -1.00 -9.18
N ILE A 161 -8.22 -1.92 -9.68
CA ILE A 161 -7.52 -2.90 -8.83
C ILE A 161 -6.60 -2.18 -7.84
N THR A 162 -5.81 -1.22 -8.33
CA THR A 162 -4.94 -0.41 -7.47
C THR A 162 -5.74 0.54 -6.59
N SER A 163 -6.80 1.17 -7.11
CA SER A 163 -7.60 2.16 -6.39
C SER A 163 -8.42 1.56 -5.25
N LEU A 164 -9.06 0.41 -5.48
CA LEU A 164 -9.86 -0.28 -4.47
C LEU A 164 -8.98 -0.99 -3.45
N ASN A 165 -7.77 -1.38 -3.88
CA ASN A 165 -6.71 -1.91 -3.03
C ASN A 165 -7.12 -3.17 -2.24
N PHE A 166 -7.96 -4.04 -2.82
CA PHE A 166 -8.18 -5.38 -2.28
C PHE A 166 -6.98 -6.23 -2.63
N HIS A 167 -6.46 -6.92 -1.63
CA HIS A 167 -5.15 -7.57 -1.73
C HIS A 167 -5.15 -8.69 -2.79
N LEU A 168 -4.27 -8.55 -3.78
CA LEU A 168 -3.92 -9.63 -4.72
C LEU A 168 -2.66 -10.38 -4.27
N SER A 169 -2.04 -9.97 -3.18
CA SER A 169 -0.85 -10.61 -2.62
C SER A 169 -0.76 -10.29 -1.14
N ASP A 170 -0.49 -11.30 -0.32
CA ASP A 170 -0.33 -11.18 1.13
C ASP A 170 0.86 -10.27 1.54
N GLN A 171 1.80 -10.00 0.61
CA GLN A 171 2.94 -9.11 0.85
C GLN A 171 2.61 -7.63 0.63
N VAL A 172 1.47 -7.33 -0.02
CA VAL A 172 1.03 -5.95 -0.27
C VAL A 172 -0.05 -5.59 0.75
N VAL A 173 0.32 -5.56 2.03
CA VAL A 173 -0.56 -5.22 3.16
C VAL A 173 0.04 -4.12 4.02
N GLY A 174 -0.78 -3.46 4.81
CA GLY A 174 -0.37 -2.41 5.75
C GLY A 174 0.31 -1.24 5.03
N ALA A 175 1.48 -0.82 5.50
CA ALA A 175 2.22 0.32 4.96
C ALA A 175 2.60 0.22 3.47
N LYS A 176 2.59 -0.99 2.87
CA LYS A 176 2.86 -1.21 1.45
C LYS A 176 1.59 -1.12 0.59
N ALA A 177 0.43 -1.24 1.17
CA ALA A 177 -0.88 -1.11 0.53
C ALA A 177 -1.32 0.35 0.56
N THR A 178 -0.80 1.17 -0.33
CA THR A 178 -1.13 2.59 -0.38
C THR A 178 -2.54 2.81 -0.93
N ARG A 179 -3.37 3.54 -0.21
CA ARG A 179 -4.77 3.86 -0.58
C ARG A 179 -4.86 5.15 -1.39
N THR A 180 -3.93 5.36 -2.32
CA THR A 180 -3.69 6.64 -3.02
C THR A 180 -4.94 7.27 -3.64
N THR A 181 -5.76 6.46 -4.30
CA THR A 181 -6.98 6.88 -5.01
C THR A 181 -8.20 6.09 -4.58
N HIS A 182 -8.14 5.52 -3.37
CA HIS A 182 -9.30 4.84 -2.77
C HIS A 182 -10.49 5.80 -2.68
N PRO A 183 -11.74 5.37 -2.97
CA PRO A 183 -12.91 6.25 -3.00
C PRO A 183 -13.09 7.10 -1.75
N ARG A 184 -12.83 6.53 -0.56
CA ARG A 184 -12.88 7.29 0.71
C ARG A 184 -11.85 8.43 0.75
N VAL A 185 -10.64 8.19 0.22
CA VAL A 185 -9.58 9.21 0.15
C VAL A 185 -9.97 10.33 -0.81
N LEU A 186 -10.46 9.99 -2.02
CA LEU A 186 -10.89 10.99 -2.98
C LEU A 186 -12.08 11.83 -2.46
N ASN A 187 -13.01 11.20 -1.77
CA ASN A 187 -14.11 11.90 -1.09
C ASN A 187 -13.58 12.83 0.03
N GLY A 188 -12.54 12.41 0.75
CA GLY A 188 -11.84 13.24 1.72
C GLY A 188 -11.17 14.44 1.07
N PHE A 189 -10.42 14.24 0.00
CA PHE A 189 -9.80 15.32 -0.78
C PHE A 189 -10.85 16.31 -1.32
N LYS A 190 -11.94 15.80 -1.86
CA LYS A 190 -13.07 16.64 -2.34
C LYS A 190 -13.60 17.54 -1.23
N ARG A 191 -13.81 17.02 -0.02
CA ARG A 191 -14.28 17.80 1.14
C ARG A 191 -13.27 18.85 1.57
N ILE A 192 -11.98 18.48 1.70
CA ILE A 192 -10.91 19.39 2.10
C ILE A 192 -10.75 20.51 1.06
N LEU A 193 -10.63 20.16 -0.22
CA LEU A 193 -10.40 21.12 -1.29
C LEU A 193 -11.62 22.03 -1.50
N SER A 194 -12.85 21.54 -1.32
CA SER A 194 -14.05 22.37 -1.33
C SER A 194 -14.06 23.38 -0.19
N ALA A 195 -13.64 22.96 1.02
CA ALA A 195 -13.55 23.87 2.16
C ALA A 195 -12.49 24.96 1.93
N VAL A 196 -11.31 24.59 1.41
CA VAL A 196 -10.24 25.55 1.10
C VAL A 196 -10.62 26.51 -0.02
N ALA A 197 -11.30 26.02 -1.07
CA ALA A 197 -11.73 26.83 -2.19
C ALA A 197 -12.95 27.73 -1.87
N GLY A 198 -13.66 27.47 -0.77
CA GLY A 198 -14.92 28.15 -0.42
C GLY A 198 -16.06 27.88 -1.41
N ARG A 199 -15.92 26.88 -2.29
CA ARG A 199 -16.88 26.47 -3.32
C ARG A 199 -16.76 24.97 -3.58
N PRO A 200 -17.77 24.32 -4.19
CA PRO A 200 -17.66 22.92 -4.58
C PRO A 200 -16.44 22.69 -5.48
N PHE A 201 -15.61 21.71 -5.07
CA PHE A 201 -14.43 21.27 -5.82
C PHE A 201 -14.48 19.77 -5.97
N ASP A 202 -14.32 19.25 -7.20
CA ASP A 202 -14.46 17.83 -7.48
C ASP A 202 -13.10 17.13 -7.68
N VAL A 203 -13.03 15.88 -7.22
CA VAL A 203 -11.84 15.02 -7.35
C VAL A 203 -12.32 13.67 -7.88
N GLN A 204 -11.89 13.31 -9.07
CA GLN A 204 -12.41 12.15 -9.78
C GLN A 204 -11.31 11.14 -10.10
N ASN A 205 -11.69 9.86 -10.22
CA ASN A 205 -10.92 8.80 -10.86
C ASN A 205 -11.81 8.07 -11.89
N PRO A 206 -11.77 8.47 -13.18
CA PRO A 206 -12.58 7.84 -14.22
C PRO A 206 -12.22 6.37 -14.49
N PHE A 207 -11.04 5.91 -14.05
CA PHE A 207 -10.57 4.53 -14.26
C PHE A 207 -10.91 3.57 -13.12
N LEU A 208 -11.74 3.99 -12.17
CA LEU A 208 -12.08 3.17 -11.00
C LEU A 208 -12.66 1.79 -11.34
N LEU A 209 -13.37 1.66 -12.44
CA LEU A 209 -13.93 0.38 -12.92
C LEU A 209 -13.21 -0.17 -14.17
N LYS A 210 -12.00 0.32 -14.48
CA LYS A 210 -11.13 -0.24 -15.52
C LYS A 210 -10.00 -1.06 -14.88
N THR A 211 -9.67 -2.19 -15.49
CA THR A 211 -8.43 -2.92 -15.19
C THR A 211 -7.24 -2.23 -15.86
N LYS A 212 -6.02 -2.47 -15.39
CA LYS A 212 -4.81 -1.93 -16.04
C LYS A 212 -4.66 -2.46 -17.50
N THR A 213 -5.10 -3.68 -17.76
CA THR A 213 -5.17 -4.22 -19.13
C THR A 213 -6.04 -3.35 -20.04
N GLU A 214 -7.22 -2.96 -19.57
CA GLU A 214 -8.14 -2.09 -20.33
C GLU A 214 -7.58 -0.69 -20.54
N VAL A 215 -6.75 -0.19 -19.61
CA VAL A 215 -6.01 1.06 -19.80
C VAL A 215 -4.97 0.91 -20.92
N VAL A 216 -4.23 -0.20 -20.97
CA VAL A 216 -3.28 -0.49 -22.06
C VAL A 216 -4.00 -0.63 -23.40
N GLU A 217 -5.11 -1.35 -23.43
CA GLU A 217 -5.96 -1.49 -24.63
C GLU A 217 -6.49 -0.13 -25.12
N LEU A 218 -6.86 0.78 -24.21
CA LEU A 218 -7.29 2.14 -24.54
C LEU A 218 -6.15 2.90 -25.22
N ILE A 219 -4.94 2.88 -24.68
CA ILE A 219 -3.76 3.54 -25.27
C ILE A 219 -3.49 2.97 -26.67
N ALA A 220 -3.56 1.65 -26.83
CA ALA A 220 -3.32 1.00 -28.12
C ALA A 220 -4.41 1.36 -29.15
N ARG A 221 -5.69 1.33 -28.77
CA ARG A 221 -6.82 1.72 -29.64
C ARG A 221 -6.76 3.18 -30.07
N ALA A 222 -6.18 4.05 -29.24
CA ALA A 222 -5.93 5.45 -29.59
C ALA A 222 -4.72 5.64 -30.54
N SER A 223 -4.12 4.56 -31.06
CA SER A 223 -2.91 4.59 -31.87
C SER A 223 -1.70 5.24 -31.14
N CYS A 224 -1.62 5.03 -29.82
CA CYS A 224 -0.61 5.61 -28.94
C CYS A 224 0.26 4.52 -28.27
N ALA A 225 0.29 3.29 -28.80
CA ALA A 225 0.99 2.16 -28.19
C ALA A 225 2.49 2.43 -27.97
N GLU A 226 3.13 3.21 -28.86
CA GLU A 226 4.53 3.60 -28.75
C GLU A 226 4.84 4.44 -27.49
N LEU A 227 3.83 5.05 -26.85
CA LEU A 227 4.03 5.81 -25.62
C LEU A 227 4.27 4.88 -24.42
N ILE A 228 3.79 3.63 -24.48
CA ILE A 228 3.88 2.66 -23.39
C ILE A 228 5.33 2.47 -22.93
N GLN A 229 6.27 2.28 -23.85
CA GLN A 229 7.70 2.09 -23.54
C GLN A 229 8.35 3.27 -22.81
N HIS A 230 7.80 4.46 -22.94
CA HIS A 230 8.32 5.67 -22.30
C HIS A 230 7.69 5.93 -20.93
N SER A 231 6.58 5.25 -20.58
CA SER A 231 5.96 5.33 -19.28
C SER A 231 6.77 4.58 -18.22
N THR A 232 6.66 4.98 -16.95
CA THR A 232 7.42 4.38 -15.85
C THR A 232 6.50 4.12 -14.68
N SER A 233 6.25 2.82 -14.37
CA SER A 233 5.41 2.40 -13.24
C SER A 233 6.23 1.88 -12.05
N CYS A 234 7.55 1.66 -12.20
CA CYS A 234 8.40 1.09 -11.16
C CYS A 234 8.45 1.97 -9.91
N THR A 235 8.29 1.35 -8.72
CA THR A 235 8.38 2.04 -7.44
C THR A 235 9.82 2.27 -6.97
N HIS A 236 10.82 1.71 -7.68
CA HIS A 236 12.25 1.82 -7.40
C HIS A 236 12.97 2.67 -8.46
N PRO A 237 12.69 3.99 -8.56
CA PRO A 237 13.30 4.84 -9.58
C PRO A 237 14.82 4.98 -9.43
N TRP A 238 15.37 4.72 -8.23
CA TRP A 238 16.81 4.71 -7.99
C TRP A 238 17.52 3.54 -8.66
N GLU A 239 16.84 2.43 -8.89
CA GLU A 239 17.36 1.25 -9.58
C GLU A 239 17.31 1.35 -11.11
N MET A 240 16.61 2.36 -11.65
CA MET A 240 16.45 2.54 -13.09
C MET A 240 17.78 2.82 -13.79
N THR A 241 17.97 2.16 -14.93
CA THR A 241 18.97 2.53 -15.95
C THR A 241 18.26 3.02 -17.21
N THR A 242 19.02 3.55 -18.16
CA THR A 242 18.46 3.97 -19.46
C THR A 242 17.87 2.77 -20.23
N GLU A 243 18.53 1.63 -20.17
CA GLU A 243 18.16 0.40 -20.89
C GLU A 243 17.08 -0.38 -20.12
N LYS A 244 17.17 -0.44 -18.79
CA LYS A 244 16.27 -1.19 -17.92
C LYS A 244 15.52 -0.27 -16.95
N PRO A 245 14.45 0.39 -17.41
CA PRO A 245 13.66 1.31 -16.60
C PRO A 245 12.74 0.61 -15.57
N HIS A 246 12.67 -0.71 -15.58
CA HIS A 246 11.81 -1.49 -14.69
C HIS A 246 12.59 -2.54 -13.92
N CYS A 247 12.37 -2.66 -12.60
CA CYS A 247 13.03 -3.70 -11.80
C CYS A 247 12.48 -5.11 -12.09
N GLY A 248 11.22 -5.23 -12.52
CA GLY A 248 10.55 -6.50 -12.78
C GLY A 248 10.06 -7.25 -11.54
N ALA A 249 10.43 -6.81 -10.33
CA ALA A 249 10.17 -7.53 -9.10
C ALA A 249 9.12 -6.87 -8.19
N CYS A 250 8.94 -5.54 -8.27
CA CYS A 250 7.94 -4.85 -7.43
C CYS A 250 6.51 -5.07 -7.96
N SER A 251 5.52 -4.89 -7.08
CA SER A 251 4.09 -5.06 -7.39
C SER A 251 3.65 -4.27 -8.64
N GLN A 252 4.13 -3.04 -8.79
CA GLN A 252 3.78 -2.21 -9.95
C GLN A 252 4.41 -2.71 -11.27
N CYS A 253 5.60 -3.32 -11.23
CA CYS A 253 6.20 -3.94 -12.41
C CYS A 253 5.48 -5.25 -12.77
N ILE A 254 5.07 -6.03 -11.77
CA ILE A 254 4.28 -7.26 -11.95
C ILE A 254 2.95 -6.91 -12.63
N ASP A 255 2.19 -6.00 -12.04
CA ASP A 255 0.88 -5.57 -12.54
C ASP A 255 0.97 -4.95 -13.95
N ARG A 256 1.98 -4.09 -14.19
CA ARG A 256 2.25 -3.52 -15.52
C ARG A 256 2.51 -4.61 -16.55
N ARG A 257 3.40 -5.55 -16.24
CA ARG A 257 3.82 -6.56 -17.23
C ARG A 257 2.68 -7.50 -17.57
N PHE A 258 1.90 -7.95 -16.59
CA PHE A 258 0.68 -8.73 -16.84
C PHE A 258 -0.32 -7.96 -17.71
N ALA A 259 -0.55 -6.69 -17.42
CA ALA A 259 -1.48 -5.86 -18.16
C ALA A 259 -1.08 -5.70 -19.64
N VAL A 260 0.21 -5.46 -19.89
CA VAL A 260 0.74 -5.29 -21.25
C VAL A 260 0.68 -6.60 -22.03
N LEU A 261 1.05 -7.72 -21.42
CA LEU A 261 0.96 -9.05 -22.03
C LEU A 261 -0.49 -9.42 -22.34
N ALA A 262 -1.39 -9.20 -21.37
CA ALA A 262 -2.82 -9.48 -21.54
C ALA A 262 -3.50 -8.62 -22.62
N ALA A 263 -2.99 -7.41 -22.86
CA ALA A 263 -3.45 -6.51 -23.91
C ALA A 263 -2.80 -6.82 -25.29
N GLY A 264 -1.92 -7.80 -25.39
CA GLY A 264 -1.21 -8.13 -26.63
C GLY A 264 -0.19 -7.06 -27.07
N GLN A 265 0.30 -6.23 -26.15
CA GLN A 265 1.20 -5.10 -26.40
C GLN A 265 2.66 -5.38 -26.01
N ALA A 266 3.09 -6.64 -26.04
CA ALA A 266 4.44 -7.06 -25.68
C ALA A 266 5.55 -6.31 -26.46
N ALA A 267 5.29 -5.98 -27.72
CA ALA A 267 6.23 -5.23 -28.58
C ALA A 267 6.43 -3.77 -28.10
N SER A 268 5.42 -3.18 -27.46
CA SER A 268 5.49 -1.80 -26.92
C SER A 268 6.07 -1.74 -25.51
N ASP A 269 6.33 -2.88 -24.89
CA ASP A 269 6.93 -2.99 -23.56
C ASP A 269 7.78 -4.29 -23.50
N PRO A 270 8.92 -4.32 -24.17
CA PRO A 270 9.72 -5.53 -24.34
C PRO A 270 10.30 -6.04 -23.01
N GLY A 271 10.49 -7.37 -22.90
CA GLY A 271 10.95 -8.01 -21.66
C GLY A 271 12.35 -7.57 -21.22
N ASP A 272 13.22 -7.20 -22.17
CA ASP A 272 14.57 -6.70 -21.91
C ASP A 272 14.61 -5.31 -21.26
N ALA A 273 13.50 -4.57 -21.28
CA ALA A 273 13.33 -3.34 -20.51
C ALA A 273 13.21 -3.59 -18.98
N TYR A 274 13.13 -4.85 -18.57
CA TYR A 274 13.07 -5.26 -17.17
C TYR A 274 14.39 -5.86 -16.71
N LYS A 275 14.77 -5.62 -15.44
CA LYS A 275 15.94 -6.28 -14.85
C LYS A 275 15.73 -7.77 -14.66
N VAL A 276 14.47 -8.15 -14.31
CA VAL A 276 14.02 -9.53 -14.13
C VAL A 276 12.76 -9.72 -14.97
N ASP A 277 12.79 -10.66 -15.91
CA ASP A 277 11.58 -11.02 -16.67
C ASP A 277 10.53 -11.63 -15.75
N LEU A 278 9.26 -11.30 -16.00
CA LEU A 278 8.14 -11.72 -15.16
C LEU A 278 7.96 -13.23 -15.14
N LEU A 279 8.13 -13.89 -16.27
CA LEU A 279 7.68 -15.27 -16.51
C LEU A 279 8.82 -16.29 -16.37
N VAL A 280 9.99 -15.98 -16.95
CA VAL A 280 11.05 -16.96 -17.19
C VAL A 280 12.31 -16.76 -16.35
N ASP A 281 12.55 -15.56 -15.79
CA ASP A 281 13.73 -15.33 -14.97
C ASP A 281 13.53 -15.80 -13.54
N GLY A 282 14.63 -16.29 -12.95
CA GLY A 282 14.67 -16.68 -11.55
C GLY A 282 14.52 -15.47 -10.62
N ARG A 283 13.91 -15.68 -9.47
CA ARG A 283 13.73 -14.68 -8.43
C ARG A 283 14.43 -15.10 -7.15
N ASN A 284 14.98 -14.11 -6.45
CA ASN A 284 15.57 -14.35 -5.14
C ASN A 284 14.48 -14.85 -4.17
N GLU A 285 14.91 -15.70 -3.24
CA GLU A 285 14.04 -16.15 -2.14
C GLU A 285 13.53 -14.95 -1.33
N GLY A 286 12.33 -15.11 -0.75
CA GLY A 286 11.68 -14.11 0.06
C GLY A 286 10.60 -13.33 -0.69
N GLU A 287 10.43 -12.07 -0.34
CA GLU A 287 9.30 -11.23 -0.76
C GLU A 287 9.05 -11.18 -2.30
N PRO A 288 10.06 -11.01 -3.18
CA PRO A 288 9.79 -10.89 -4.62
C PRO A 288 9.22 -12.17 -5.24
N ARG A 289 9.68 -13.35 -4.76
CA ARG A 289 9.18 -14.66 -5.21
C ARG A 289 7.77 -14.91 -4.69
N THR A 290 7.56 -14.69 -3.39
CA THR A 290 6.28 -14.91 -2.73
C THR A 290 5.19 -13.95 -3.27
N MET A 291 5.54 -12.68 -3.51
CA MET A 291 4.62 -11.69 -4.07
C MET A 291 4.08 -12.11 -5.44
N LEU A 292 4.96 -12.59 -6.33
CA LEU A 292 4.54 -12.99 -7.67
C LEU A 292 3.69 -14.26 -7.65
N ALA A 293 4.09 -15.27 -6.87
CA ALA A 293 3.33 -16.51 -6.72
C ALA A 293 1.94 -16.22 -6.14
N SER A 294 1.87 -15.48 -5.05
CA SER A 294 0.62 -15.09 -4.39
C SER A 294 -0.29 -14.25 -5.30
N TYR A 295 0.27 -13.34 -6.12
CA TYR A 295 -0.50 -12.56 -7.10
C TYR A 295 -1.22 -13.46 -8.11
N VAL A 296 -0.52 -14.44 -8.68
CA VAL A 296 -1.11 -15.38 -9.67
C VAL A 296 -2.10 -16.34 -9.01
N GLU A 297 -1.77 -16.85 -7.83
CA GLU A 297 -2.63 -17.74 -7.06
C GLU A 297 -3.95 -17.06 -6.70
N THR A 298 -3.91 -15.85 -6.14
CA THR A 298 -5.09 -15.06 -5.81
C THR A 298 -5.92 -14.75 -7.06
N ALA A 299 -5.29 -14.39 -8.17
CA ALA A 299 -6.00 -14.19 -9.44
C ALA A 299 -6.68 -15.49 -9.91
N SER A 300 -6.02 -16.64 -9.80
CA SER A 300 -6.62 -17.93 -10.13
C SER A 300 -7.84 -18.25 -9.24
N GLN A 301 -7.74 -17.98 -7.94
CA GLN A 301 -8.84 -18.16 -7.00
C GLN A 301 -10.04 -17.26 -7.34
N ILE A 302 -9.80 -15.95 -7.48
CA ILE A 302 -10.86 -14.97 -7.80
C ILE A 302 -11.56 -15.34 -9.11
N SER A 303 -10.83 -15.81 -10.12
CA SER A 303 -11.42 -16.19 -11.42
C SER A 303 -12.50 -17.27 -11.33
N LYS A 304 -12.50 -18.04 -10.24
CA LYS A 304 -13.42 -19.16 -9.97
C LYS A 304 -14.49 -18.83 -8.93
N MET A 305 -14.38 -17.70 -8.23
CA MET A 305 -15.32 -17.30 -7.17
C MET A 305 -16.67 -16.91 -7.76
N SER A 306 -17.74 -17.22 -7.03
CA SER A 306 -19.02 -16.53 -7.19
C SER A 306 -18.95 -15.12 -6.57
N ALA A 307 -19.95 -14.29 -6.86
CA ALA A 307 -20.02 -12.95 -6.25
C ALA A 307 -20.11 -13.04 -4.71
N LEU A 308 -20.84 -14.04 -4.19
CA LEU A 308 -20.98 -14.24 -2.75
C LEU A 308 -19.65 -14.64 -2.10
N ASP A 309 -18.90 -15.56 -2.71
CA ASP A 309 -17.58 -15.96 -2.24
C ASP A 309 -16.61 -14.78 -2.24
N PHE A 310 -16.65 -13.96 -3.29
CA PHE A 310 -15.84 -12.76 -3.39
C PHE A 310 -16.14 -11.75 -2.28
N TYR A 311 -17.41 -11.52 -1.96
CA TYR A 311 -17.81 -10.61 -0.88
C TYR A 311 -17.44 -11.18 0.50
N GLY A 312 -17.51 -12.49 0.67
CA GLY A 312 -17.03 -13.17 1.87
C GLY A 312 -15.51 -13.08 2.04
N TYR A 313 -14.79 -13.18 0.94
CA TYR A 313 -13.33 -13.07 0.92
C TYR A 313 -12.83 -11.61 1.12
N TYR A 314 -13.48 -10.64 0.48
CA TYR A 314 -13.21 -9.21 0.60
C TYR A 314 -14.33 -8.47 1.34
N GLY A 315 -14.36 -8.59 2.66
CA GLY A 315 -15.36 -7.90 3.49
C GLY A 315 -15.35 -6.36 3.38
N GLU A 316 -14.27 -5.80 2.80
CA GLU A 316 -14.14 -4.37 2.52
C GLU A 316 -15.07 -3.87 1.40
N VAL A 317 -15.58 -4.74 0.54
CA VAL A 317 -16.49 -4.37 -0.58
C VAL A 317 -17.65 -3.54 -0.06
N GLY A 318 -18.30 -3.96 1.04
CA GLY A 318 -19.40 -3.21 1.63
C GLY A 318 -19.04 -1.79 2.04
N ARG A 319 -17.84 -1.58 2.58
CA ARG A 319 -17.33 -0.25 2.97
C ARG A 319 -17.03 0.63 1.76
N VAL A 320 -16.48 0.04 0.70
CA VAL A 320 -16.17 0.76 -0.55
C VAL A 320 -17.46 1.19 -1.25
N VAL A 321 -18.44 0.31 -1.34
CA VAL A 321 -19.74 0.58 -1.97
C VAL A 321 -20.44 1.79 -1.36
N THR A 322 -20.32 2.01 -0.04
CA THR A 322 -20.87 3.20 0.61
C THR A 322 -20.20 4.51 0.21
N GLN A 323 -18.96 4.45 -0.28
CA GLN A 323 -18.19 5.63 -0.70
C GLN A 323 -18.44 6.01 -2.17
N LEU A 324 -19.07 5.15 -2.94
CA LEU A 324 -19.32 5.37 -4.37
C LEU A 324 -20.71 5.99 -4.62
N PRO A 325 -20.83 6.88 -5.63
CA PRO A 325 -22.09 7.47 -5.99
C PRO A 325 -23.04 6.43 -6.59
N GLY A 326 -24.33 6.67 -6.48
CA GLY A 326 -25.41 5.84 -7.00
C GLY A 326 -26.21 5.17 -5.89
N ASP A 327 -27.51 4.96 -6.16
CA ASP A 327 -28.47 4.44 -5.18
C ASP A 327 -28.49 2.90 -5.15
N ASN A 328 -28.21 2.27 -6.28
CA ASN A 328 -28.18 0.80 -6.36
C ASN A 328 -26.82 0.24 -5.90
N LYS A 329 -26.71 0.00 -4.60
CA LYS A 329 -25.47 -0.50 -3.98
C LYS A 329 -25.12 -1.93 -4.40
N ASP A 330 -26.11 -2.75 -4.68
CA ASP A 330 -25.90 -4.13 -5.15
C ASP A 330 -25.27 -4.12 -6.55
N ARG A 331 -25.74 -3.23 -7.43
CA ARG A 331 -25.15 -3.05 -8.74
C ARG A 331 -23.70 -2.61 -8.66
N ILE A 332 -23.37 -1.66 -7.78
CA ILE A 332 -22.00 -1.19 -7.56
C ILE A 332 -21.11 -2.34 -7.04
N ALA A 333 -21.63 -3.17 -6.13
CA ALA A 333 -20.90 -4.34 -5.64
C ALA A 333 -20.61 -5.35 -6.78
N LEU A 334 -21.59 -5.60 -7.64
CA LEU A 334 -21.43 -6.46 -8.82
C LEU A 334 -20.42 -5.90 -9.82
N ASP A 335 -20.41 -4.59 -10.05
CA ASP A 335 -19.43 -3.94 -10.94
C ASP A 335 -18.00 -4.06 -10.39
N ILE A 336 -17.83 -4.01 -9.06
CA ILE A 336 -16.54 -4.28 -8.40
C ILE A 336 -16.15 -5.75 -8.57
N PHE A 337 -17.05 -6.69 -8.35
CA PHE A 337 -16.79 -8.11 -8.57
C PHE A 337 -16.39 -8.39 -10.02
N ASP A 338 -17.12 -7.85 -10.99
CA ASP A 338 -16.83 -8.00 -12.41
C ASP A 338 -15.44 -7.43 -12.77
N LEU A 339 -15.06 -6.29 -12.21
CA LEU A 339 -13.72 -5.73 -12.38
C LEU A 339 -12.62 -6.72 -11.98
N TYR A 340 -12.75 -7.34 -10.79
CA TYR A 340 -11.77 -8.32 -10.29
C TYR A 340 -11.81 -9.61 -11.09
N GLN A 341 -12.96 -10.07 -11.54
CA GLN A 341 -13.11 -11.22 -12.42
C GLN A 341 -12.41 -11.00 -13.77
N ARG A 342 -12.61 -9.84 -14.40
CA ARG A 342 -11.96 -9.48 -15.66
C ARG A 342 -10.44 -9.44 -15.51
N HIS A 343 -9.94 -8.81 -14.46
CA HIS A 343 -8.51 -8.77 -14.14
C HIS A 343 -7.95 -10.19 -13.98
N SER A 344 -8.56 -10.99 -13.13
CA SER A 344 -8.09 -12.32 -12.75
C SER A 344 -8.06 -13.30 -13.93
N ARG A 345 -9.10 -13.29 -14.76
CA ARG A 345 -9.13 -14.10 -16.00
C ARG A 345 -8.03 -13.70 -16.99
N ARG A 346 -7.70 -12.40 -17.08
CA ARG A 346 -6.61 -11.91 -17.95
C ARG A 346 -5.24 -12.35 -17.43
N VAL A 347 -5.02 -12.30 -16.11
CA VAL A 347 -3.79 -12.81 -15.49
C VAL A 347 -3.64 -14.31 -15.72
N ALA A 348 -4.68 -15.10 -15.47
CA ALA A 348 -4.68 -16.55 -15.70
C ALA A 348 -4.35 -16.88 -17.16
N LYS A 349 -5.00 -16.21 -18.11
CA LYS A 349 -4.74 -16.41 -19.54
C LYS A 349 -3.28 -16.12 -19.91
N VAL A 350 -2.66 -15.07 -19.39
CA VAL A 350 -1.23 -14.79 -19.65
C VAL A 350 -0.35 -15.93 -19.16
N VAL A 351 -0.66 -16.50 -17.98
CA VAL A 351 0.10 -17.64 -17.45
C VAL A 351 -0.10 -18.87 -18.32
N ASP A 352 -1.33 -19.19 -18.70
CA ASP A 352 -1.65 -20.35 -19.56
C ASP A 352 -0.95 -20.24 -20.91
N ASP A 353 -1.04 -19.08 -21.58
CA ASP A 353 -0.37 -18.82 -22.86
C ASP A 353 1.16 -18.96 -22.72
N ALA A 354 1.74 -18.47 -21.63
CA ALA A 354 3.18 -18.57 -21.37
C ALA A 354 3.62 -20.00 -21.07
N VAL A 355 2.85 -20.78 -20.34
CA VAL A 355 3.11 -22.22 -20.09
C VAL A 355 3.10 -22.98 -21.42
N ALA A 356 2.11 -22.73 -22.29
CA ALA A 356 2.03 -23.34 -23.61
C ALA A 356 3.26 -22.97 -24.47
N GLN A 357 3.64 -21.69 -24.50
CA GLN A 357 4.78 -21.19 -25.26
C GLN A 357 6.11 -21.78 -24.81
N HIS A 358 6.30 -21.96 -23.50
CA HIS A 358 7.56 -22.43 -22.92
C HIS A 358 7.53 -23.92 -22.50
N SER A 359 6.57 -24.70 -23.00
CA SER A 359 6.35 -26.11 -22.60
C SER A 359 7.56 -27.01 -22.79
N SER A 360 8.38 -26.82 -23.83
CA SER A 360 9.64 -27.55 -24.02
C SER A 360 10.66 -27.21 -22.93
N LYS A 361 10.87 -25.92 -22.67
CA LYS A 361 11.82 -25.48 -21.63
C LYS A 361 11.42 -25.93 -20.23
N ILE A 362 10.12 -26.01 -19.96
CA ILE A 362 9.59 -26.53 -18.69
C ILE A 362 9.91 -28.03 -18.57
N ARG A 363 9.63 -28.83 -19.61
CA ARG A 363 9.93 -30.27 -19.62
C ARG A 363 11.43 -30.56 -19.51
N GLU A 364 12.25 -29.80 -20.19
CA GLU A 364 13.71 -29.92 -20.19
C GLU A 364 14.34 -29.38 -18.92
N ARG A 365 13.55 -28.79 -18.01
CA ARG A 365 14.02 -28.12 -16.78
C ARG A 365 15.12 -27.08 -17.05
N SER A 366 15.08 -26.41 -18.21
CA SER A 366 16.06 -25.41 -18.61
C SER A 366 15.73 -24.01 -18.06
N LEU A 367 14.56 -23.82 -17.45
CA LEU A 367 14.18 -22.60 -16.74
C LEU A 367 14.64 -22.67 -15.27
N PRO A 368 14.99 -21.52 -14.65
CA PRO A 368 15.32 -21.45 -13.22
C PRO A 368 14.18 -21.98 -12.33
N ASP A 369 14.49 -22.71 -11.27
CA ASP A 369 13.50 -23.30 -10.35
C ASP A 369 12.62 -22.24 -9.67
N SER A 370 13.14 -21.02 -9.52
CA SER A 370 12.44 -19.89 -8.91
C SER A 370 11.67 -18.99 -9.89
N CYS A 371 11.60 -19.34 -11.19
CA CYS A 371 10.78 -18.59 -12.15
C CYS A 371 9.31 -18.93 -12.02
N LEU A 372 8.43 -17.99 -12.46
CA LEU A 372 6.99 -18.14 -12.32
C LEU A 372 6.48 -19.42 -12.97
N LEU A 373 6.90 -19.70 -14.22
CA LEU A 373 6.40 -20.86 -14.98
C LEU A 373 6.72 -22.20 -14.32
N ARG A 374 7.88 -22.29 -13.65
CA ARG A 374 8.22 -23.48 -12.86
C ARG A 374 7.36 -23.57 -11.61
N LEU A 375 7.19 -22.47 -10.88
CA LEU A 375 6.39 -22.42 -9.65
C LEU A 375 4.92 -22.82 -9.88
N VAL A 376 4.31 -22.38 -10.97
CA VAL A 376 2.90 -22.73 -11.28
C VAL A 376 2.72 -24.15 -11.85
N CYS A 377 3.78 -24.76 -12.40
CA CYS A 377 3.74 -26.12 -12.96
C CYS A 377 4.22 -27.19 -11.98
N GLU A 378 4.85 -26.83 -10.85
CA GLU A 378 5.30 -27.81 -9.85
C GLU A 378 4.08 -28.36 -9.08
N THR A 379 3.84 -29.66 -9.25
CA THR A 379 2.85 -30.41 -8.47
C THR A 379 3.32 -30.52 -7.02
N GLY A 380 2.61 -29.91 -6.10
CA GLY A 380 2.86 -29.97 -4.66
C GLY A 380 2.69 -28.67 -3.92
N VAL A 381 2.58 -27.53 -4.62
CA VAL A 381 2.38 -26.21 -4.01
C VAL A 381 0.91 -25.76 -4.07
N TRP A 382 0.10 -26.37 -4.92
CA TRP A 382 -1.33 -26.09 -5.01
C TRP A 382 -2.15 -27.38 -5.07
N THR A 383 -2.64 -27.83 -3.95
CA THR A 383 -3.85 -28.63 -3.89
C THR A 383 -5.02 -27.65 -3.87
N PRO A 384 -5.97 -27.70 -4.85
CA PRO A 384 -7.25 -27.08 -4.64
C PRO A 384 -7.79 -27.66 -3.33
N PRO A 385 -8.54 -26.90 -2.52
CA PRO A 385 -9.25 -27.50 -1.45
C PRO A 385 -10.14 -28.60 -2.08
N THR A 386 -9.68 -29.84 -1.98
CA THR A 386 -10.55 -31.00 -2.09
C THR A 386 -11.71 -30.67 -1.19
N GLU A 387 -12.94 -30.87 -1.64
CA GLU A 387 -14.09 -30.97 -0.75
C GLU A 387 -13.63 -31.84 0.41
N GLN A 388 -13.31 -31.20 1.52
CA GLN A 388 -12.80 -31.86 2.70
C GLN A 388 -13.94 -32.76 3.13
N GLU A 389 -13.74 -34.08 3.06
CA GLU A 389 -14.40 -34.99 3.95
C GLU A 389 -14.40 -34.29 5.31
N ALA A 390 -15.57 -34.13 5.90
CA ALA A 390 -15.77 -33.44 7.14
C ALA A 390 -14.79 -33.97 8.19
N GLU A 391 -13.66 -33.28 8.38
CA GLU A 391 -12.81 -33.55 9.53
C GLU A 391 -13.65 -33.37 10.78
N PRO A 392 -13.45 -34.20 11.82
CA PRO A 392 -14.16 -34.04 13.07
C PRO A 392 -13.99 -32.59 13.52
N THR A 393 -15.09 -31.86 13.52
CA THR A 393 -15.08 -30.40 13.72
C THR A 393 -14.64 -30.13 15.14
N ASP A 394 -13.37 -29.67 15.29
CA ASP A 394 -12.86 -29.24 16.59
C ASP A 394 -13.81 -28.18 17.17
N PRO A 395 -14.27 -28.36 18.39
CA PRO A 395 -15.26 -27.47 18.99
C PRO A 395 -14.71 -26.05 19.26
N TYR A 396 -13.39 -25.88 19.27
CA TYR A 396 -12.73 -24.63 19.57
C TYR A 396 -11.68 -24.31 18.51
N VAL A 397 -11.96 -23.35 17.64
CA VAL A 397 -11.06 -22.92 16.56
C VAL A 397 -10.81 -21.42 16.66
N PHE A 398 -9.57 -21.00 16.60
CA PHE A 398 -9.18 -19.61 16.46
C PHE A 398 -7.96 -19.52 15.55
N ARG A 399 -8.15 -19.67 14.28
CA ARG A 399 -7.06 -19.76 13.30
C ARG A 399 -7.11 -18.62 12.28
N LYS A 400 -5.95 -18.23 11.80
CA LYS A 400 -5.84 -17.24 10.74
C LYS A 400 -5.91 -17.93 9.39
N LYS A 401 -6.88 -17.54 8.55
CA LYS A 401 -6.97 -17.93 7.14
C LYS A 401 -6.96 -16.65 6.29
N GLY A 402 -5.90 -16.42 5.50
CA GLY A 402 -5.69 -15.17 4.77
C GLY A 402 -5.58 -13.99 5.73
N GLN A 403 -6.41 -12.97 5.54
CA GLN A 403 -6.44 -11.77 6.39
C GLN A 403 -7.44 -11.87 7.56
N ALA A 404 -8.31 -12.87 7.60
CA ALA A 404 -9.35 -13.00 8.62
C ALA A 404 -9.01 -14.07 9.66
N TRP A 405 -9.60 -13.94 10.84
CA TRP A 405 -9.58 -14.95 11.88
C TRP A 405 -10.87 -15.75 11.82
N TRP A 406 -10.73 -17.05 11.70
CA TRP A 406 -11.83 -17.99 11.74
C TRP A 406 -12.01 -18.47 13.17
N VAL A 407 -13.22 -18.27 13.68
CA VAL A 407 -13.54 -18.46 15.08
C VAL A 407 -14.71 -19.43 15.24
N ARG A 408 -14.49 -20.52 15.97
CA ARG A 408 -15.54 -21.44 16.42
C ARG A 408 -15.41 -21.63 17.91
N PHE A 409 -16.50 -21.53 18.63
CA PHE A 409 -16.53 -21.73 20.07
C PHE A 409 -17.61 -22.75 20.45
N ALA A 410 -17.22 -23.75 21.27
CA ALA A 410 -18.09 -24.80 21.79
C ALA A 410 -18.90 -25.57 20.70
N GLY A 411 -18.29 -25.85 19.54
CA GLY A 411 -18.90 -26.56 18.43
C GLY A 411 -19.98 -25.79 17.67
N GLY A 412 -20.15 -24.50 17.92
CA GLY A 412 -21.04 -23.62 17.17
C GLY A 412 -20.57 -23.36 15.74
N GLU A 413 -21.31 -22.54 15.00
CA GLU A 413 -20.96 -22.16 13.64
C GLU A 413 -19.61 -21.40 13.59
N GLU A 414 -18.84 -21.66 12.55
CA GLU A 414 -17.57 -20.96 12.31
C GLU A 414 -17.88 -19.55 11.81
N GLN A 415 -17.29 -18.56 12.46
CA GLN A 415 -17.55 -17.14 12.20
C GLN A 415 -16.25 -16.39 11.94
N ILE A 416 -16.35 -15.27 11.25
CA ILE A 416 -15.20 -14.49 10.81
C ILE A 416 -15.02 -13.27 11.72
N LEU A 417 -13.84 -13.18 12.33
CA LEU A 417 -13.41 -12.00 13.07
C LEU A 417 -12.42 -11.20 12.22
N LEU A 418 -12.66 -9.91 12.08
CA LEU A 418 -11.82 -9.02 11.29
C LEU A 418 -10.41 -8.88 11.88
N PRO A 419 -9.40 -8.66 11.03
CA PRO A 419 -8.03 -8.46 11.46
C PRO A 419 -7.92 -7.27 12.40
N SER A 420 -7.34 -7.49 13.56
CA SER A 420 -7.03 -6.43 14.51
C SER A 420 -5.82 -6.83 15.36
N ARG A 421 -5.14 -5.86 15.96
CA ARG A 421 -4.08 -6.14 16.94
C ARG A 421 -4.61 -6.96 18.12
N GLY A 422 -5.86 -6.71 18.52
CA GLY A 422 -6.54 -7.46 19.57
C GLY A 422 -6.70 -8.93 19.20
N ALA A 423 -7.09 -9.24 17.98
CA ALA A 423 -7.21 -10.62 17.48
C ALA A 423 -5.85 -11.33 17.43
N ALA A 424 -4.77 -10.62 17.03
CA ALA A 424 -3.43 -11.18 17.03
C ALA A 424 -2.92 -11.47 18.47
N TYR A 425 -3.14 -10.56 19.42
CA TYR A 425 -2.84 -10.83 20.82
C TYR A 425 -3.64 -12.00 21.38
N LEU A 426 -4.92 -12.07 21.03
CA LEU A 426 -5.80 -13.15 21.46
C LEU A 426 -5.31 -14.50 20.91
N HIS A 427 -4.90 -14.57 19.66
CA HIS A 427 -4.32 -15.77 19.05
C HIS A 427 -3.10 -16.28 19.85
N VAL A 428 -2.12 -15.42 20.15
CA VAL A 428 -0.94 -15.81 20.93
C VAL A 428 -1.33 -16.35 22.30
N LEU A 429 -2.31 -15.73 22.95
CA LEU A 429 -2.77 -16.13 24.29
C LEU A 429 -3.53 -17.47 24.25
N LEU A 430 -4.39 -17.69 23.25
CA LEU A 430 -5.13 -18.95 23.07
C LEU A 430 -4.22 -20.09 22.66
N SER A 431 -3.16 -19.81 21.88
CA SER A 431 -2.13 -20.79 21.48
C SER A 431 -1.23 -21.23 22.65
N ASN A 432 -1.21 -20.48 23.75
CA ASN A 432 -0.34 -20.73 24.89
C ASN A 432 -1.13 -20.71 26.23
N PRO A 433 -2.07 -21.62 26.44
CA PRO A 433 -2.89 -21.64 27.65
C PRO A 433 -2.04 -21.85 28.90
N GLY A 434 -2.33 -21.09 29.97
CA GLY A 434 -1.61 -21.12 31.24
C GLY A 434 -0.30 -20.32 31.26
N LYS A 435 0.26 -19.94 30.10
CA LYS A 435 1.49 -19.16 30.03
C LYS A 435 1.19 -17.69 30.37
N ARG A 436 2.01 -17.13 31.28
CA ARG A 436 1.99 -15.70 31.61
C ARG A 436 2.98 -14.96 30.73
N PHE A 437 2.49 -14.01 29.96
CA PHE A 437 3.33 -13.12 29.16
C PHE A 437 3.53 -11.81 29.91
N SER A 438 4.70 -11.18 29.79
CA SER A 438 4.78 -9.74 30.03
C SER A 438 4.01 -9.01 28.91
N VAL A 439 3.22 -8.00 29.25
CA VAL A 439 2.49 -7.22 28.23
C VAL A 439 3.41 -6.64 27.17
N VAL A 440 4.63 -6.26 27.55
CA VAL A 440 5.65 -5.76 26.62
C VAL A 440 6.14 -6.88 25.70
N GLU A 441 6.39 -8.08 26.23
CA GLU A 441 6.79 -9.24 25.42
C GLU A 441 5.72 -9.62 24.40
N LEU A 442 4.48 -9.70 24.84
CA LEU A 442 3.35 -10.03 23.98
C LEU A 442 3.17 -8.99 22.85
N VAL A 443 3.32 -7.72 23.17
CA VAL A 443 3.24 -6.66 22.15
C VAL A 443 4.42 -6.75 21.20
N CYS A 444 5.65 -6.95 21.68
CA CYS A 444 6.84 -7.13 20.83
C CYS A 444 6.70 -8.32 19.88
N GLU A 445 6.20 -9.46 20.37
CA GLU A 445 5.98 -10.66 19.58
C GLU A 445 4.98 -10.42 18.43
N VAL A 446 3.86 -9.78 18.71
CA VAL A 446 2.81 -9.53 17.71
C VAL A 446 3.20 -8.47 16.67
N ILE A 447 3.94 -7.43 17.06
CA ILE A 447 4.37 -6.38 16.13
C ILE A 447 5.76 -6.65 15.54
N ASN A 448 6.39 -7.76 15.91
CA ASN A 448 7.72 -8.19 15.47
C ASN A 448 8.82 -7.13 15.68
N VAL A 449 8.88 -6.54 16.88
CA VAL A 449 9.85 -5.49 17.25
C VAL A 449 10.62 -5.90 18.51
N PRO A 450 11.94 -5.67 18.59
CA PRO A 450 12.73 -5.92 19.80
C PRO A 450 12.22 -5.12 21.01
N LYS A 451 12.35 -5.67 22.23
CA LYS A 451 11.87 -5.04 23.49
C LYS A 451 12.46 -3.65 23.74
N GLU A 452 13.69 -3.45 23.31
CA GLU A 452 14.44 -2.21 23.47
C GLU A 452 13.78 -1.04 22.72
N TYR A 453 13.03 -1.30 21.66
CA TYR A 453 12.29 -0.28 20.90
C TYR A 453 11.03 0.22 21.60
N ILE A 454 10.44 -0.58 22.48
CA ILE A 454 9.20 -0.23 23.19
C ILE A 454 9.49 0.41 24.53
N LEU A 455 10.60 0.03 25.17
CA LEU A 455 11.02 0.53 26.47
C LEU A 455 12.10 1.62 26.28
N GLY A 456 11.71 2.81 25.82
CA GLY A 456 12.61 3.95 25.72
C GLY A 456 13.33 4.24 27.03
N ASP A 457 14.68 4.32 27.01
CA ASP A 457 15.53 4.58 28.16
C ASP A 457 15.50 6.07 28.52
N SER A 458 15.19 6.41 29.76
CA SER A 458 15.24 7.77 30.30
C SER A 458 16.49 7.94 31.18
N GLY A 459 17.64 8.15 30.54
CA GLY A 459 18.87 8.60 31.18
C GLY A 459 19.08 10.12 31.03
N GLU A 460 19.84 10.73 31.91
CA GLU A 460 20.11 12.17 32.05
C GLU A 460 20.47 12.88 30.73
N ALA A 461 20.26 14.21 30.66
CA ALA A 461 20.27 15.03 29.45
C ALA A 461 21.51 14.92 28.54
N SER A 462 22.71 14.65 29.09
CA SER A 462 23.94 14.43 28.30
C SER A 462 24.02 13.04 27.63
N GLY A 463 23.30 12.06 28.17
CA GLY A 463 23.15 10.73 27.55
C GLY A 463 22.09 10.70 26.45
N LYS A 464 21.15 11.65 26.42
CA LYS A 464 20.07 11.69 25.42
C LYS A 464 20.57 12.05 24.03
N GLU A 465 21.51 12.98 23.91
CA GLU A 465 22.09 13.36 22.62
C GLU A 465 22.95 12.23 22.04
N ALA A 466 23.80 11.61 22.88
CA ALA A 466 24.61 10.47 22.45
C ALA A 466 23.75 9.26 22.08
N MET A 467 22.72 8.93 22.86
CA MET A 467 21.79 7.83 22.53
C MET A 467 20.94 8.14 21.30
N THR A 468 20.60 9.39 21.06
CA THR A 468 19.90 9.79 19.83
C THR A 468 20.82 9.66 18.62
N ALA A 469 22.09 10.02 18.74
CA ALA A 469 23.10 9.83 17.71
C ALA A 469 23.38 8.33 17.42
N TYR A 470 23.46 7.50 18.47
CA TYR A 470 23.63 6.04 18.32
C TYR A 470 22.40 5.40 17.65
N ARG A 471 21.19 5.82 17.97
CA ARG A 471 19.97 5.35 17.30
C ARG A 471 19.95 5.73 15.83
N ALA A 472 20.25 7.00 15.52
CA ALA A 472 20.33 7.47 14.16
C ALA A 472 21.37 6.65 13.36
N ARG A 473 22.55 6.38 13.94
CA ARG A 473 23.59 5.58 13.27
C ARG A 473 23.20 4.12 13.09
N CYS A 474 22.49 3.50 14.06
CA CYS A 474 21.93 2.15 13.90
C CYS A 474 20.90 2.08 12.77
N GLU A 475 20.06 3.10 12.62
CA GLU A 475 19.09 3.21 11.55
C GLU A 475 19.76 3.40 10.18
N GLU A 476 20.80 4.23 10.09
CA GLU A 476 21.63 4.41 8.89
C GLU A 476 22.30 3.11 8.48
N LEU A 477 22.93 2.40 9.43
CA LEU A 477 23.57 1.11 9.18
C LEU A 477 22.56 0.03 8.76
N GLY A 478 21.35 0.05 9.32
CA GLY A 478 20.25 -0.79 8.86
C GLY A 478 19.90 -0.52 7.39
N GLN A 479 19.89 0.74 6.98
CA GLN A 479 19.65 1.14 5.60
C GLN A 479 20.82 0.75 4.68
N GLU A 480 22.07 0.98 5.12
CA GLU A 480 23.28 0.55 4.38
C GLU A 480 23.31 -0.97 4.17
N ILE A 481 22.88 -1.75 5.17
CA ILE A 481 22.74 -3.21 5.08
C ILE A 481 21.68 -3.59 4.04
N ASP A 482 20.53 -2.93 4.04
CA ASP A 482 19.46 -3.19 3.09
C ASP A 482 19.83 -2.71 1.67
N GLU A 483 20.61 -1.65 1.54
CA GLU A 483 21.17 -1.19 0.26
C GLU A 483 22.23 -2.17 -0.25
N ALA A 484 23.18 -2.57 0.61
CA ALA A 484 24.23 -3.52 0.24
C ALA A 484 23.67 -4.90 -0.14
N ARG A 485 22.59 -5.34 0.50
CA ARG A 485 21.85 -6.56 0.10
C ARG A 485 21.18 -6.40 -1.25
N ARG A 486 20.55 -5.26 -1.50
CA ARG A 486 19.90 -4.96 -2.78
C ARG A 486 20.89 -4.85 -3.94
N ASP A 487 22.05 -4.26 -3.67
CA ASP A 487 23.10 -4.04 -4.68
C ASP A 487 24.00 -5.28 -4.86
N ASN A 488 23.67 -6.37 -4.15
CA ASN A 488 24.46 -7.61 -4.12
C ASN A 488 25.96 -7.34 -3.88
N ASN A 489 26.25 -6.42 -2.95
CA ASN A 489 27.60 -5.99 -2.59
C ASN A 489 28.01 -6.60 -1.25
N PRO A 490 28.64 -7.80 -1.25
CA PRO A 490 28.99 -8.52 -0.03
C PRO A 490 30.00 -7.77 0.85
N ALA A 491 30.89 -6.97 0.26
CA ALA A 491 31.88 -6.20 1.00
C ALA A 491 31.24 -5.04 1.78
N ALA A 492 30.31 -4.31 1.17
CA ALA A 492 29.54 -3.27 1.84
C ALA A 492 28.60 -3.86 2.91
N LEU A 493 27.98 -5.01 2.63
CA LEU A 493 27.12 -5.72 3.57
C LEU A 493 27.89 -6.14 4.82
N GLN A 494 29.05 -6.77 4.65
CA GLN A 494 29.87 -7.22 5.76
C GLN A 494 30.34 -6.02 6.60
N LYS A 495 30.83 -4.95 5.98
CA LYS A 495 31.28 -3.74 6.66
C LYS A 495 30.17 -3.10 7.51
N ALA A 496 28.98 -2.94 6.94
CA ALA A 496 27.84 -2.35 7.66
C ALA A 496 27.35 -3.25 8.80
N GLN A 497 27.38 -4.58 8.64
CA GLN A 497 27.05 -5.53 9.69
C GLN A 497 28.06 -5.54 10.82
N GLU A 498 29.37 -5.45 10.51
CA GLU A 498 30.44 -5.36 11.51
C GLU A 498 30.33 -4.06 12.32
N GLU A 499 30.12 -2.94 11.66
CA GLU A 499 29.95 -1.62 12.31
C GLU A 499 28.71 -1.60 13.21
N LEU A 500 27.58 -2.17 12.75
CA LEU A 500 26.37 -2.32 13.55
C LEU A 500 26.61 -3.20 14.78
N GLY A 501 27.34 -4.31 14.62
CA GLY A 501 27.74 -5.19 15.73
C GLY A 501 28.60 -4.46 16.77
N GLN A 502 29.60 -3.69 16.34
CA GLN A 502 30.46 -2.90 17.22
C GLN A 502 29.68 -1.81 17.95
N LEU A 503 28.75 -1.14 17.26
CA LEU A 503 27.90 -0.11 17.84
C LEU A 503 26.95 -0.67 18.91
N LEU A 504 26.35 -1.84 18.64
CA LEU A 504 25.51 -2.54 19.61
C LEU A 504 26.29 -3.02 20.84
N GLU A 505 27.54 -3.49 20.67
CA GLU A 505 28.43 -3.84 21.77
C GLU A 505 28.83 -2.60 22.60
N HIS A 506 29.05 -1.46 21.95
CA HIS A 506 29.35 -0.20 22.63
C HIS A 506 28.17 0.28 23.46
N ILE A 507 26.96 0.22 22.92
CA ILE A 507 25.70 0.53 23.62
C ILE A 507 25.48 -0.41 24.82
N LYS A 508 25.84 -1.69 24.70
CA LYS A 508 25.80 -2.66 25.82
C LYS A 508 26.80 -2.32 26.93
N LYS A 509 28.01 -1.88 26.57
CA LYS A 509 29.06 -1.52 27.53
C LYS A 509 28.75 -0.23 28.29
N ASP A 510 28.17 0.77 27.65
CA ASP A 510 27.73 2.02 28.29
C ASP A 510 26.57 1.82 29.30
N LYS A 511 25.79 0.75 29.16
CA LYS A 511 24.77 0.33 30.13
C LYS A 511 25.34 -0.28 31.43
N GLY A 512 26.64 -0.52 31.52
CA GLY A 512 27.29 -1.25 32.61
C GLY A 512 27.64 -0.44 33.87
N TYR A 513 27.45 0.87 33.92
CA TYR A 513 27.86 1.66 35.08
C TYR A 513 26.87 2.79 35.43
N ARG A 514 26.03 2.55 36.40
CA ARG A 514 25.33 3.35 37.37
C ARG A 514 23.84 3.04 37.50
N GLY A 515 23.55 2.18 38.48
CA GLY A 515 22.20 1.99 38.98
C GLY A 515 21.71 3.22 39.73
N GLN A 516 20.54 3.70 39.34
CA GLN A 516 19.49 4.19 40.23
C GLN A 516 18.15 4.23 39.45
N ALA A 517 17.17 3.53 40.04
CA ALA A 517 15.80 3.49 39.58
C ALA A 517 15.12 4.85 39.78
N ARG A 518 14.70 5.50 38.67
CA ARG A 518 13.59 6.48 38.71
C ARG A 518 12.90 6.60 37.37
N THR A 519 11.59 6.26 37.38
CA THR A 519 10.52 6.54 36.40
C THR A 519 10.55 5.83 35.06
N LEU A 520 10.62 4.51 35.04
CA LEU A 520 10.27 3.62 33.92
C LEU A 520 8.75 3.36 33.80
N THR A 521 7.92 4.06 34.56
CA THR A 521 6.48 3.78 34.69
C THR A 521 5.64 4.32 33.53
N GLY A 522 6.07 5.39 32.86
CA GLY A 522 5.23 6.08 31.86
C GLY A 522 5.03 5.30 30.55
N ASP A 523 6.09 4.73 29.98
CA ASP A 523 6.00 4.07 28.66
C ASP A 523 5.45 2.65 28.77
N ARG A 524 5.81 1.92 29.81
CA ARG A 524 5.19 0.61 30.12
C ARG A 524 3.70 0.73 30.36
N ASP A 525 3.24 1.79 31.03
CA ASP A 525 1.81 2.01 31.28
C ASP A 525 1.06 2.38 29.98
N LYS A 526 1.68 3.13 29.07
CA LYS A 526 1.13 3.39 27.73
C LYS A 526 0.93 2.10 26.94
N VAL A 527 1.95 1.23 26.90
CA VAL A 527 1.88 -0.08 26.23
C VAL A 527 0.76 -0.94 26.82
N ARG A 528 0.67 -0.99 28.17
CA ARG A 528 -0.41 -1.71 28.86
C ARG A 528 -1.79 -1.17 28.50
N LYS A 529 -1.98 0.15 28.50
CA LYS A 529 -3.25 0.80 28.14
C LYS A 529 -3.62 0.54 26.70
N ALA A 530 -2.66 0.60 25.76
CA ALA A 530 -2.87 0.28 24.35
C ALA A 530 -3.28 -1.19 24.15
N PHE A 531 -2.59 -2.12 24.82
CA PHE A 531 -2.95 -3.54 24.82
C PHE A 531 -4.37 -3.75 25.37
N GLN A 532 -4.68 -3.19 26.54
CA GLN A 532 -6.01 -3.31 27.15
C GLN A 532 -7.12 -2.74 26.26
N SER A 533 -6.86 -1.63 25.57
CA SER A 533 -7.80 -1.04 24.62
C SER A 533 -8.03 -1.96 23.42
N ALA A 534 -6.98 -2.56 22.86
CA ALA A 534 -7.09 -3.51 21.75
C ALA A 534 -7.88 -4.77 22.18
N MET A 535 -7.60 -5.31 23.37
CA MET A 535 -8.31 -6.46 23.92
C MET A 535 -9.77 -6.17 24.25
N ARG A 536 -10.10 -4.94 24.65
CA ARG A 536 -11.49 -4.53 24.85
C ARG A 536 -12.25 -4.51 23.54
N ARG A 537 -11.67 -3.93 22.48
CA ARG A 537 -12.30 -3.85 21.15
C ARG A 537 -12.55 -5.24 20.58
N VAL A 538 -11.55 -6.11 20.56
CA VAL A 538 -11.74 -7.46 20.02
C VAL A 538 -12.79 -8.26 20.78
N ARG A 539 -12.93 -8.08 22.09
CA ARG A 539 -14.02 -8.70 22.86
C ARG A 539 -15.39 -8.11 22.52
N GLN A 540 -15.46 -6.81 22.25
CA GLN A 540 -16.69 -6.17 21.76
C GLN A 540 -17.09 -6.68 20.39
N ASP A 541 -16.11 -6.85 19.48
CA ASP A 541 -16.34 -7.43 18.16
C ASP A 541 -16.86 -8.89 18.29
N ILE A 542 -16.21 -9.70 19.11
CA ILE A 542 -16.65 -11.08 19.40
C ILE A 542 -18.04 -11.12 20.04
N GLN A 543 -18.36 -10.19 20.94
CA GLN A 543 -19.67 -10.09 21.59
C GLN A 543 -20.82 -9.92 20.58
N GLN A 544 -20.58 -9.31 19.44
CA GLN A 544 -21.60 -9.06 18.42
C GLN A 544 -22.05 -10.35 17.71
N PHE A 545 -21.15 -11.31 17.54
CA PHE A 545 -21.44 -12.54 16.81
C PHE A 545 -21.40 -13.81 17.66
N ASN A 546 -20.65 -13.82 18.77
CA ASN A 546 -20.54 -14.95 19.69
C ASN A 546 -20.48 -14.49 21.16
N PRO A 547 -21.64 -14.18 21.77
CA PRO A 547 -21.71 -13.74 23.17
C PRO A 547 -21.14 -14.75 24.17
N ALA A 548 -21.27 -16.04 23.91
CA ALA A 548 -20.75 -17.11 24.78
C ALA A 548 -19.22 -17.10 24.80
N PHE A 549 -18.56 -16.90 23.66
CA PHE A 549 -17.12 -16.76 23.59
C PHE A 549 -16.63 -15.49 24.29
N ALA A 550 -17.32 -14.37 24.09
CA ALA A 550 -16.97 -13.12 24.77
C ALA A 550 -17.04 -13.24 26.30
N GLU A 551 -18.04 -13.93 26.84
CA GLU A 551 -18.17 -14.18 28.31
C GLU A 551 -17.11 -15.18 28.79
N HIS A 552 -16.78 -16.20 28.01
CA HIS A 552 -15.65 -17.10 28.28
C HIS A 552 -14.33 -16.31 28.39
N LEU A 553 -14.04 -15.41 27.44
CA LEU A 553 -12.86 -14.56 27.48
C LEU A 553 -12.85 -13.62 28.70
N LYS A 554 -14.00 -13.13 29.12
CA LYS A 554 -14.11 -12.28 30.30
C LYS A 554 -13.75 -13.04 31.58
N THR A 555 -14.11 -14.29 31.66
CA THR A 555 -13.88 -15.15 32.83
C THR A 555 -12.45 -15.72 32.84
N HIS A 556 -11.94 -16.15 31.69
CA HIS A 556 -10.71 -16.95 31.58
C HIS A 556 -9.48 -16.19 31.10
N LEU A 557 -9.63 -14.93 30.64
CA LEU A 557 -8.54 -14.13 30.13
C LEU A 557 -8.23 -12.93 31.04
N ARG A 558 -7.06 -12.93 31.61
CA ARG A 558 -6.54 -11.81 32.39
C ARG A 558 -5.76 -10.85 31.49
N CYS A 559 -6.14 -9.55 31.48
CA CYS A 559 -5.52 -8.50 30.64
C CYS A 559 -4.83 -7.45 31.50
N GLY A 560 -3.92 -7.86 32.41
CA GLY A 560 -3.13 -6.97 33.27
C GLY A 560 -1.72 -6.72 32.73
N TRP A 561 -0.79 -6.52 33.64
CA TRP A 561 0.66 -6.47 33.34
C TRP A 561 1.20 -7.80 32.83
N ASN A 562 0.61 -8.89 33.29
CA ASN A 562 0.98 -10.23 32.89
C ASN A 562 -0.28 -10.93 32.32
N PRO A 563 -0.64 -10.66 31.05
CA PRO A 563 -1.76 -11.32 30.42
C PRO A 563 -1.57 -12.84 30.38
N CYS A 564 -2.66 -13.54 30.65
CA CYS A 564 -2.67 -15.00 30.68
C CYS A 564 -4.08 -15.49 30.37
N TYR A 565 -4.17 -16.50 29.54
CA TYR A 565 -5.40 -17.24 29.28
C TYR A 565 -5.36 -18.57 30.03
N THR A 566 -6.36 -18.81 30.85
CA THR A 566 -6.49 -20.05 31.64
C THR A 566 -7.86 -20.65 31.35
N PRO A 567 -7.96 -21.59 30.37
CA PRO A 567 -9.23 -22.22 30.02
C PRO A 567 -9.76 -23.14 31.11
N GLN A 568 -11.03 -23.50 31.01
CA GLN A 568 -11.58 -24.63 31.76
C GLN A 568 -11.02 -25.95 31.21
N ASP A 569 -11.08 -26.98 32.06
CA ASP A 569 -10.69 -28.34 31.65
C ASP A 569 -11.48 -28.80 30.41
N GLY A 570 -10.77 -29.33 29.42
CA GLY A 570 -11.34 -29.79 28.16
C GLY A 570 -11.40 -28.78 27.02
N VAL A 571 -11.12 -27.50 27.25
CA VAL A 571 -11.03 -26.50 26.17
C VAL A 571 -9.63 -26.51 25.56
N ARG A 572 -9.54 -27.02 24.31
CA ARG A 572 -8.31 -26.97 23.52
C ARG A 572 -8.58 -26.22 22.21
N TRP A 573 -7.79 -25.21 21.94
CA TRP A 573 -7.92 -24.40 20.74
C TRP A 573 -7.06 -24.95 19.59
N VAL A 574 -7.65 -25.03 18.41
CA VAL A 574 -6.93 -25.13 17.14
C VAL A 574 -6.64 -23.70 16.69
N THR A 575 -5.37 -23.30 16.73
CA THR A 575 -4.92 -21.93 16.49
C THR A 575 -4.05 -21.82 15.24
#